data_6f1081f91ee04aade9243e03196f013e
#
_entry.id   6f1081f91ee04aade9243e03196f013e
#
_cell.length_a   1.000
_cell.length_b   1.000
_cell.length_c   1.000
_cell.angle_alpha   90.00
_cell.angle_beta   90.00
_cell.angle_gamma   90.00
#
_symmetry.space_group_name_H-M   'P 1'
#
loop_
_entity.id
_entity.type
_entity.pdbx_description
1 polymer ?
#
loop_
_entity_poly.entity_id
_entity_poly.type
_entity_poly.pdbx_seq_one_letter_code
_entity_poly.pdbx_strand_id
1 'polypeptide(L)'
;MRLLVVEDEHSLREDIARKLRLSGYEVDACADGEAALEALAAERYDLVLLDLNLPKVDGMQVLRSLRQHDLETCVLILSARSEISDKVEGLDAGANDYLSKPFHLAELEARVRSLTRRKFIQQDVCLCCGRLSFNTRSRVATVDGQTLALTRKESGVQEYLLLHQGRPVSQEELIEHVWDGSVDSFSNSIRVHISALRKKLRAALGYDPIRNRIGEGYEIGGEAQ
;
A
#
# COMPACT_ATOMS: atom_id res chain seq x y z
N MET A 1 -2.41 0.32 2.92
CA MET A 1 -1.72 -0.38 1.83
C MET A 1 -0.85 -1.45 2.42
N ARG A 2 -1.00 -2.68 1.92
CA ARG A 2 -0.30 -3.87 2.41
C ARG A 2 0.83 -4.25 1.46
N LEU A 3 2.02 -4.38 1.99
CA LEU A 3 3.24 -4.68 1.23
C LEU A 3 3.82 -6.02 1.66
N LEU A 4 4.40 -6.76 0.71
CA LEU A 4 5.18 -7.95 1.00
C LEU A 4 6.67 -7.65 0.73
N VAL A 5 7.54 -7.94 1.69
CA VAL A 5 9.00 -7.85 1.56
C VAL A 5 9.55 -9.27 1.50
N VAL A 6 10.19 -9.62 0.39
CA VAL A 6 10.82 -10.92 0.18
C VAL A 6 12.32 -10.73 0.02
N GLU A 7 13.07 -11.08 1.06
CA GLU A 7 14.50 -10.83 1.18
C GLU A 7 15.12 -11.88 2.11
N ASP A 8 16.16 -12.56 1.72
CA ASP A 8 16.77 -13.60 2.53
C ASP A 8 17.69 -13.05 3.63
N GLU A 9 18.35 -11.93 3.37
CA GLU A 9 19.20 -11.28 4.36
C GLU A 9 18.36 -10.69 5.50
N HIS A 10 18.44 -11.29 6.68
CA HIS A 10 17.61 -10.93 7.85
C HIS A 10 17.71 -9.45 8.22
N SER A 11 18.92 -8.88 8.27
CA SER A 11 19.13 -7.48 8.67
C SER A 11 18.47 -6.51 7.68
N LEU A 12 18.68 -6.72 6.38
CA LEU A 12 18.11 -5.90 5.33
C LEU A 12 16.59 -6.01 5.31
N ARG A 13 16.05 -7.24 5.42
CA ARG A 13 14.61 -7.48 5.48
C ARG A 13 13.94 -6.71 6.62
N GLU A 14 14.52 -6.80 7.84
CA GLU A 14 13.97 -6.10 9.01
C GLU A 14 14.09 -4.57 8.88
N ASP A 15 15.19 -4.05 8.34
CA ASP A 15 15.37 -2.61 8.13
C ASP A 15 14.37 -2.05 7.11
N ILE A 16 14.14 -2.76 6.00
CA ILE A 16 13.12 -2.41 5.01
C ILE A 16 11.73 -2.45 5.64
N ALA A 17 11.37 -3.56 6.28
CA ALA A 17 10.05 -3.73 6.89
C ALA A 17 9.77 -2.66 7.95
N ARG A 18 10.74 -2.41 8.84
CA ARG A 18 10.64 -1.36 9.88
C ARG A 18 10.46 0.02 9.25
N LYS A 19 11.26 0.35 8.24
CA LYS A 19 11.17 1.65 7.56
C LYS A 19 9.80 1.86 6.93
N LEU A 20 9.29 0.87 6.22
CA LEU A 20 7.99 0.93 5.55
C LEU A 20 6.83 0.97 6.56
N ARG A 21 6.91 0.22 7.67
CA ARG A 21 5.92 0.32 8.76
C ARG A 21 5.91 1.71 9.40
N LEU A 22 7.06 2.34 9.60
CA LEU A 22 7.14 3.72 10.08
C LEU A 22 6.53 4.71 9.08
N SER A 23 6.64 4.43 7.79
CA SER A 23 6.01 5.21 6.72
C SER A 23 4.51 4.94 6.58
N GLY A 24 3.93 4.07 7.43
CA GLY A 24 2.48 3.85 7.55
C GLY A 24 1.93 2.72 6.69
N TYR A 25 2.77 1.90 6.07
CA TYR A 25 2.34 0.68 5.39
C TYR A 25 2.13 -0.46 6.37
N GLU A 26 1.25 -1.40 6.05
CA GLU A 26 1.23 -2.73 6.64
C GLU A 26 2.21 -3.59 5.87
N VAL A 27 3.08 -4.33 6.56
CA VAL A 27 4.20 -5.03 5.93
C VAL A 27 4.34 -6.43 6.48
N ASP A 28 4.16 -7.40 5.59
CA ASP A 28 4.55 -8.79 5.80
C ASP A 28 5.96 -9.02 5.24
N ALA A 29 6.67 -10.00 5.78
CA ALA A 29 8.05 -10.26 5.39
C ALA A 29 8.33 -11.77 5.30
N CYS A 30 8.94 -12.20 4.20
CA CYS A 30 9.33 -13.58 3.94
C CYS A 30 10.84 -13.67 3.69
N ALA A 31 11.43 -14.81 4.06
CA ALA A 31 12.86 -15.04 3.94
C ALA A 31 13.26 -15.84 2.67
N ASP A 32 12.31 -16.39 1.97
CA ASP A 32 12.55 -17.25 0.80
C ASP A 32 11.36 -17.22 -0.17
N GLY A 33 11.61 -17.74 -1.38
CA GLY A 33 10.60 -17.71 -2.44
C GLY A 33 9.42 -18.65 -2.22
N GLU A 34 9.58 -19.75 -1.46
CA GLU A 34 8.49 -20.66 -1.13
C GLU A 34 7.48 -19.98 -0.20
N ALA A 35 7.97 -19.38 0.89
CA ALA A 35 7.16 -18.61 1.80
C ALA A 35 6.48 -17.39 1.10
N ALA A 36 7.16 -16.78 0.12
CA ALA A 36 6.57 -15.73 -0.69
C ALA A 36 5.39 -16.22 -1.53
N LEU A 37 5.51 -17.39 -2.17
CA LEU A 37 4.41 -17.99 -2.95
C LEU A 37 3.23 -18.36 -2.07
N GLU A 38 3.47 -18.90 -0.86
CA GLU A 38 2.42 -19.19 0.11
C GLU A 38 1.69 -17.90 0.54
N ALA A 39 2.43 -16.83 0.86
CA ALA A 39 1.86 -15.55 1.24
C ALA A 39 1.01 -14.93 0.10
N LEU A 40 1.51 -14.97 -1.14
CA LEU A 40 0.81 -14.47 -2.32
C LEU A 40 -0.44 -15.29 -2.69
N ALA A 41 -0.48 -16.57 -2.32
CA ALA A 41 -1.67 -17.41 -2.50
C ALA A 41 -2.74 -17.15 -1.43
N ALA A 42 -2.32 -16.80 -0.20
CA ALA A 42 -3.21 -16.59 0.94
C ALA A 42 -3.79 -15.18 1.01
N GLU A 43 -3.03 -14.16 0.57
CA GLU A 43 -3.32 -12.75 0.83
C GLU A 43 -3.07 -11.89 -0.42
N ARG A 44 -3.75 -10.74 -0.47
CA ARG A 44 -3.52 -9.74 -1.53
C ARG A 44 -2.60 -8.63 -1.05
N TYR A 45 -1.71 -8.21 -1.93
CA TYR A 45 -0.75 -7.13 -1.67
C TYR A 45 -0.88 -6.02 -2.71
N ASP A 46 -0.63 -4.79 -2.27
CA ASP A 46 -0.60 -3.63 -3.18
C ASP A 46 0.75 -3.55 -3.91
N LEU A 47 1.82 -4.00 -3.25
CA LEU A 47 3.17 -4.04 -3.81
C LEU A 47 4.01 -5.14 -3.15
N VAL A 48 4.83 -5.81 -3.95
CA VAL A 48 5.84 -6.78 -3.52
C VAL A 48 7.22 -6.20 -3.77
N LEU A 49 8.06 -6.18 -2.73
CA LEU A 49 9.50 -5.95 -2.84
C LEU A 49 10.16 -7.31 -2.90
N LEU A 50 10.84 -7.60 -4.00
CA LEU A 50 11.26 -8.97 -4.33
C LEU A 50 12.75 -9.03 -4.64
N ASP A 51 13.54 -9.71 -3.80
CA ASP A 51 14.88 -10.10 -4.19
C ASP A 51 14.82 -11.24 -5.23
N LEU A 52 15.72 -11.22 -6.18
CA LEU A 52 15.87 -12.30 -7.16
C LEU A 52 16.68 -13.47 -6.61
N ASN A 53 17.67 -13.20 -5.76
CA ASN A 53 18.56 -14.22 -5.23
C ASN A 53 18.03 -14.84 -3.94
N LEU A 54 16.88 -15.52 -4.03
CA LEU A 54 16.24 -16.17 -2.90
C LEU A 54 16.59 -17.65 -2.80
N PRO A 55 16.65 -18.21 -1.58
CA PRO A 55 16.73 -19.64 -1.39
C PRO A 55 15.41 -20.33 -1.74
N LYS A 56 15.48 -21.65 -2.00
CA LYS A 56 14.39 -22.56 -2.36
C LYS A 56 13.79 -22.25 -3.74
N VAL A 57 13.14 -21.11 -3.91
CA VAL A 57 12.53 -20.66 -5.17
C VAL A 57 13.12 -19.31 -5.55
N ASP A 58 13.75 -19.23 -6.74
CA ASP A 58 14.33 -17.99 -7.27
C ASP A 58 13.27 -16.91 -7.46
N GLY A 59 13.61 -15.65 -7.19
CA GLY A 59 12.66 -14.54 -7.27
C GLY A 59 12.06 -14.33 -8.66
N MET A 60 12.77 -14.66 -9.73
CA MET A 60 12.19 -14.63 -11.09
C MET A 60 11.08 -15.67 -11.26
N GLN A 61 11.19 -16.84 -10.62
CA GLN A 61 10.12 -17.83 -10.61
C GLN A 61 8.92 -17.34 -9.81
N VAL A 62 9.16 -16.69 -8.65
CA VAL A 62 8.08 -16.04 -7.86
C VAL A 62 7.36 -14.99 -8.70
N LEU A 63 8.08 -14.11 -9.39
CA LEU A 63 7.51 -13.09 -10.28
C LEU A 63 6.65 -13.70 -11.38
N ARG A 64 7.19 -14.70 -12.09
CA ARG A 64 6.48 -15.38 -13.19
C ARG A 64 5.21 -16.07 -12.67
N SER A 65 5.28 -16.74 -11.52
CA SER A 65 4.12 -17.37 -10.89
C SER A 65 3.05 -16.35 -10.52
N LEU A 66 3.43 -15.23 -9.90
CA LEU A 66 2.50 -14.14 -9.58
C LEU A 66 1.79 -13.65 -10.85
N ARG A 67 2.55 -13.38 -11.92
CA ARG A 67 1.99 -12.83 -13.17
C ARG A 67 1.06 -13.78 -13.94
N GLN A 68 1.08 -15.07 -13.65
CA GLN A 68 0.09 -16.01 -14.21
C GLN A 68 -1.33 -15.76 -13.68
N HIS A 69 -1.46 -15.20 -12.48
CA HIS A 69 -2.74 -15.07 -11.78
C HIS A 69 -3.07 -13.63 -11.39
N ASP A 70 -2.06 -12.75 -11.31
CA ASP A 70 -2.22 -11.36 -10.89
C ASP A 70 -1.32 -10.43 -11.72
N LEU A 71 -1.96 -9.59 -12.51
CA LEU A 71 -1.32 -8.53 -13.31
C LEU A 71 -1.35 -7.17 -12.61
N GLU A 72 -2.10 -7.05 -11.51
CA GLU A 72 -2.37 -5.77 -10.85
C GLU A 72 -1.40 -5.46 -9.72
N THR A 73 -0.97 -6.46 -8.95
CA THR A 73 0.00 -6.26 -7.87
C THR A 73 1.29 -5.68 -8.41
N CYS A 74 1.71 -4.53 -7.90
CA CYS A 74 2.99 -3.94 -8.28
C CYS A 74 4.15 -4.77 -7.76
N VAL A 75 5.22 -4.89 -8.54
CA VAL A 75 6.46 -5.57 -8.11
C VAL A 75 7.64 -4.63 -8.30
N LEU A 76 8.40 -4.40 -7.22
CA LEU A 76 9.70 -3.75 -7.22
C LEU A 76 10.77 -4.81 -6.96
N ILE A 77 11.59 -5.08 -7.97
CA ILE A 77 12.73 -5.97 -7.81
C ILE A 77 13.84 -5.27 -7.03
N LEU A 78 14.40 -5.98 -6.05
CA LEU A 78 15.59 -5.59 -5.29
C LEU A 78 16.69 -6.62 -5.60
N SER A 79 17.78 -6.26 -6.27
CA SER A 79 18.77 -7.28 -6.64
C SER A 79 20.18 -6.73 -6.74
N ALA A 80 21.17 -7.59 -6.41
CA ALA A 80 22.58 -7.34 -6.66
C ALA A 80 22.95 -7.51 -8.15
N ARG A 81 22.08 -8.13 -8.95
CA ARG A 81 22.26 -8.24 -10.41
C ARG A 81 22.10 -6.84 -11.01
N SER A 82 23.17 -6.26 -11.52
CA SER A 82 23.20 -4.86 -11.94
C SER A 82 23.34 -4.70 -13.46
N GLU A 83 23.52 -5.78 -14.20
CA GLU A 83 23.63 -5.74 -15.64
C GLU A 83 22.34 -5.27 -16.30
N ILE A 84 22.47 -4.59 -17.45
CA ILE A 84 21.31 -4.07 -18.18
C ILE A 84 20.39 -5.20 -18.60
N SER A 85 20.95 -6.36 -19.01
CA SER A 85 20.24 -7.57 -19.37
C SER A 85 19.32 -8.07 -18.25
N ASP A 86 19.81 -8.10 -16.99
CA ASP A 86 19.02 -8.54 -15.84
C ASP A 86 17.82 -7.61 -15.56
N LYS A 87 18.05 -6.30 -15.70
CA LYS A 87 17.01 -5.30 -15.52
C LYS A 87 15.92 -5.42 -16.59
N VAL A 88 16.34 -5.60 -17.85
CA VAL A 88 15.42 -5.81 -18.96
C VAL A 88 14.62 -7.08 -18.76
N GLU A 89 15.27 -8.21 -18.41
CA GLU A 89 14.57 -9.47 -18.15
C GLU A 89 13.54 -9.34 -17.02
N GLY A 90 13.90 -8.68 -15.92
CA GLY A 90 12.98 -8.48 -14.80
C GLY A 90 11.76 -7.63 -15.18
N LEU A 91 11.97 -6.55 -15.93
CA LEU A 91 10.89 -5.67 -16.39
C LEU A 91 10.00 -6.36 -17.44
N ASP A 92 10.59 -7.09 -18.38
CA ASP A 92 9.86 -7.86 -19.40
C ASP A 92 9.07 -9.02 -18.78
N ALA A 93 9.54 -9.58 -17.67
CA ALA A 93 8.81 -10.58 -16.89
C ALA A 93 7.61 -9.98 -16.09
N GLY A 94 7.42 -8.66 -16.16
CA GLY A 94 6.28 -7.98 -15.58
C GLY A 94 6.54 -7.26 -14.24
N ALA A 95 7.81 -7.03 -13.86
CA ALA A 95 8.11 -6.13 -12.77
C ALA A 95 7.79 -4.67 -13.15
N ASN A 96 7.38 -3.85 -12.18
CA ASN A 96 7.01 -2.46 -12.42
C ASN A 96 8.21 -1.51 -12.26
N ASP A 97 9.23 -1.91 -11.51
CA ASP A 97 10.48 -1.16 -11.35
C ASP A 97 11.59 -2.09 -10.83
N TYR A 98 12.83 -1.59 -10.88
CA TYR A 98 14.03 -2.32 -10.50
C TYR A 98 14.97 -1.43 -9.70
N LEU A 99 15.42 -1.88 -8.53
CA LEU A 99 16.36 -1.19 -7.66
C LEU A 99 17.58 -2.07 -7.39
N SER A 100 18.75 -1.62 -7.84
CA SER A 100 20.00 -2.37 -7.66
C SER A 100 20.54 -2.22 -6.25
N LYS A 101 20.99 -3.31 -5.65
CA LYS A 101 21.77 -3.30 -4.39
C LYS A 101 23.23 -2.92 -4.68
N PRO A 102 23.90 -2.13 -3.81
CA PRO A 102 23.35 -1.51 -2.59
C PRO A 102 22.51 -0.27 -2.90
N PHE A 103 21.47 -0.01 -2.12
CA PHE A 103 20.59 1.15 -2.24
C PHE A 103 20.40 1.88 -0.89
N HIS A 104 19.94 3.11 -0.95
CA HIS A 104 19.50 3.84 0.23
C HIS A 104 18.01 3.60 0.51
N LEU A 105 17.63 3.40 1.79
CA LEU A 105 16.24 3.21 2.20
C LEU A 105 15.34 4.37 1.77
N ALA A 106 15.88 5.58 1.66
CA ALA A 106 15.14 6.74 1.17
C ALA A 106 14.76 6.62 -0.33
N GLU A 107 15.63 6.00 -1.15
CA GLU A 107 15.33 5.72 -2.56
C GLU A 107 14.27 4.64 -2.68
N LEU A 108 14.43 3.53 -1.94
CA LEU A 108 13.44 2.47 -1.88
C LEU A 108 12.05 3.03 -1.51
N GLU A 109 11.97 3.83 -0.43
CA GLU A 109 10.72 4.46 0.00
C GLU A 109 10.11 5.36 -1.09
N ALA A 110 10.93 6.11 -1.82
CA ALA A 110 10.45 6.95 -2.91
C ALA A 110 9.86 6.13 -4.07
N ARG A 111 10.48 4.99 -4.41
CA ARG A 111 9.99 4.06 -5.45
C ARG A 111 8.72 3.35 -5.01
N VAL A 112 8.67 2.85 -3.78
CA VAL A 112 7.45 2.26 -3.18
C VAL A 112 6.29 3.25 -3.29
N ARG A 113 6.50 4.49 -2.86
CA ARG A 113 5.49 5.54 -2.95
C ARG A 113 5.06 5.85 -4.40
N SER A 114 5.99 5.83 -5.35
CA SER A 114 5.69 6.04 -6.77
C SER A 114 4.86 4.90 -7.35
N LEU A 115 5.18 3.65 -7.03
CA LEU A 115 4.51 2.47 -7.55
C LEU A 115 3.11 2.30 -6.95
N THR A 116 2.96 2.47 -5.65
CA THR A 116 1.67 2.41 -4.98
C THR A 116 0.72 3.52 -5.44
N ARG A 117 1.26 4.67 -5.88
CA ARG A 117 0.49 5.77 -6.45
C ARG A 117 0.07 5.53 -7.91
N ARG A 118 0.89 4.84 -8.73
CA ARG A 118 0.59 4.58 -10.15
C ARG A 118 -0.66 3.74 -10.39
N LYS A 119 -1.02 2.89 -9.44
CA LYS A 119 -2.27 2.14 -9.45
C LYS A 119 -3.50 3.08 -9.41
N PHE A 120 -3.30 4.30 -8.94
CA PHE A 120 -4.31 5.33 -8.80
C PHE A 120 -3.87 6.55 -9.60
N ILE A 121 -4.57 6.89 -10.65
CA ILE A 121 -4.28 7.89 -11.71
C ILE A 121 -4.07 9.32 -11.15
N GLN A 122 -3.22 9.51 -10.12
CA GLN A 122 -2.91 10.84 -9.61
C GLN A 122 -1.40 11.08 -9.57
N GLN A 123 -0.95 12.08 -10.34
CA GLN A 123 0.45 12.53 -10.42
C GLN A 123 0.92 13.33 -9.19
N ASP A 124 0.05 13.60 -8.23
CA ASP A 124 0.33 14.51 -7.13
C ASP A 124 0.66 13.80 -5.82
N VAL A 125 1.64 14.35 -5.07
CA VAL A 125 1.97 13.98 -3.70
C VAL A 125 0.78 14.25 -2.76
N CYS A 126 -0.21 15.01 -3.19
CA CYS A 126 -1.38 15.42 -2.45
C CYS A 126 -2.66 14.85 -3.07
N LEU A 127 -3.35 14.01 -2.31
CA LEU A 127 -4.69 13.51 -2.66
C LEU A 127 -5.71 14.53 -2.16
N CYS A 128 -6.62 14.97 -3.04
CA CYS A 128 -7.60 15.99 -2.70
C CYS A 128 -9.04 15.52 -2.91
N CYS A 129 -9.94 15.94 -2.02
CA CYS A 129 -11.38 15.78 -2.14
C CYS A 129 -12.07 17.03 -1.59
N GLY A 130 -12.43 17.96 -2.47
CA GLY A 130 -12.92 19.27 -2.06
C GLY A 130 -11.87 20.03 -1.22
N ARG A 131 -12.25 20.43 -0.01
CA ARG A 131 -11.39 21.14 0.96
C ARG A 131 -10.44 20.23 1.74
N LEU A 132 -10.63 18.91 1.64
CA LEU A 132 -9.79 17.90 2.28
C LEU A 132 -8.59 17.59 1.38
N SER A 133 -7.38 17.57 1.94
CA SER A 133 -6.20 17.08 1.26
C SER A 133 -5.37 16.16 2.16
N PHE A 134 -4.64 15.25 1.53
CA PHE A 134 -3.78 14.29 2.20
C PHE A 134 -2.45 14.21 1.46
N ASN A 135 -1.38 14.56 2.15
CA ASN A 135 -0.04 14.44 1.59
C ASN A 135 0.50 13.02 1.82
N THR A 136 0.68 12.27 0.74
CA THR A 136 1.10 10.86 0.79
C THR A 136 2.56 10.69 1.27
N ARG A 137 3.38 11.74 1.17
CA ARG A 137 4.78 11.72 1.61
C ARG A 137 4.91 11.92 3.12
N SER A 138 4.25 12.96 3.64
CA SER A 138 4.28 13.28 5.08
C SER A 138 3.20 12.54 5.87
N ARG A 139 2.23 11.91 5.18
CA ARG A 139 1.03 11.28 5.74
C ARG A 139 0.18 12.23 6.60
N VAL A 140 0.20 13.50 6.23
CA VAL A 140 -0.55 14.56 6.91
C VAL A 140 -1.82 14.86 6.15
N ALA A 141 -2.95 14.78 6.86
CA ALA A 141 -4.24 15.26 6.39
C ALA A 141 -4.40 16.75 6.72
N THR A 142 -4.96 17.52 5.80
CA THR A 142 -5.31 18.92 6.05
C THR A 142 -6.70 19.25 5.52
N VAL A 143 -7.37 20.21 6.16
CA VAL A 143 -8.62 20.82 5.71
C VAL A 143 -8.38 22.32 5.64
N ASP A 144 -8.53 22.92 4.46
CA ASP A 144 -8.20 24.35 4.21
C ASP A 144 -6.77 24.71 4.67
N GLY A 145 -5.83 23.79 4.50
CA GLY A 145 -4.43 23.97 4.92
C GLY A 145 -4.17 23.76 6.42
N GLN A 146 -5.19 23.55 7.24
CA GLN A 146 -5.03 23.25 8.66
C GLN A 146 -4.89 21.74 8.89
N THR A 147 -3.86 21.34 9.64
CA THR A 147 -3.58 19.93 9.92
C THR A 147 -4.69 19.27 10.72
N LEU A 148 -5.13 18.10 10.25
CA LEU A 148 -6.08 17.25 10.95
C LEU A 148 -5.34 16.13 11.68
N ALA A 149 -5.46 16.07 13.01
CA ALA A 149 -4.80 15.05 13.83
C ALA A 149 -5.51 13.69 13.69
N LEU A 150 -4.93 12.80 12.89
CA LEU A 150 -5.41 11.44 12.67
C LEU A 150 -4.49 10.41 13.32
N THR A 151 -5.06 9.30 13.76
CA THR A 151 -4.28 8.10 14.12
C THR A 151 -3.77 7.42 12.85
N ARG A 152 -2.81 6.51 12.99
CA ARG A 152 -2.24 5.75 11.88
C ARG A 152 -3.31 5.01 11.06
N LYS A 153 -4.27 4.36 11.72
CA LYS A 153 -5.36 3.63 11.06
C LYS A 153 -6.36 4.58 10.39
N GLU A 154 -6.72 5.69 11.03
CA GLU A 154 -7.57 6.72 10.42
C GLU A 154 -6.92 7.32 9.16
N SER A 155 -5.60 7.60 9.20
CA SER A 155 -4.85 8.08 8.04
C SER A 155 -4.81 7.03 6.91
N GLY A 156 -4.64 5.75 7.25
CA GLY A 156 -4.68 4.66 6.27
C GLY A 156 -6.04 4.52 5.59
N VAL A 157 -7.13 4.57 6.37
CA VAL A 157 -8.50 4.55 5.82
C VAL A 157 -8.74 5.77 4.92
N GLN A 158 -8.37 6.96 5.37
CA GLN A 158 -8.55 8.18 4.59
C GLN A 158 -7.76 8.13 3.27
N GLU A 159 -6.49 7.74 3.31
CA GLU A 159 -5.64 7.59 2.12
C GLU A 159 -6.26 6.60 1.14
N TYR A 160 -6.69 5.44 1.63
CA TYR A 160 -7.26 4.39 0.79
C TYR A 160 -8.56 4.84 0.13
N LEU A 161 -9.45 5.50 0.86
CA LEU A 161 -10.69 6.06 0.30
C LEU A 161 -10.40 7.18 -0.71
N LEU A 162 -9.42 8.06 -0.44
CA LEU A 162 -9.02 9.13 -1.37
C LEU A 162 -8.41 8.59 -2.66
N LEU A 163 -7.67 7.49 -2.60
CA LEU A 163 -7.13 6.80 -3.77
C LEU A 163 -8.23 6.16 -4.63
N HIS A 164 -9.36 5.81 -4.03
CA HIS A 164 -10.48 5.14 -4.69
C HIS A 164 -11.71 6.06 -4.84
N GLN A 165 -11.51 7.36 -5.02
CA GLN A 165 -12.62 8.30 -5.23
C GLN A 165 -13.48 7.87 -6.42
N GLY A 166 -14.81 8.02 -6.25
CA GLY A 166 -15.79 7.71 -7.30
C GLY A 166 -16.28 6.27 -7.31
N ARG A 167 -15.80 5.42 -6.39
CA ARG A 167 -16.35 4.08 -6.16
C ARG A 167 -16.49 3.77 -4.68
N PRO A 168 -17.44 2.88 -4.32
CA PRO A 168 -17.47 2.32 -2.97
C PRO A 168 -16.26 1.41 -2.72
N VAL A 169 -15.78 1.42 -1.49
CA VAL A 169 -14.74 0.51 -0.98
C VAL A 169 -15.36 -0.35 0.09
N SER A 170 -15.31 -1.68 -0.07
CA SER A 170 -15.94 -2.58 0.87
C SER A 170 -15.22 -2.61 2.23
N GLN A 171 -15.89 -3.14 3.24
CA GLN A 171 -15.28 -3.29 4.56
C GLN A 171 -14.13 -4.29 4.52
N GLU A 172 -14.30 -5.36 3.77
CA GLU A 172 -13.31 -6.40 3.53
C GLU A 172 -12.07 -5.82 2.85
N GLU A 173 -12.26 -5.02 1.80
CA GLU A 173 -11.17 -4.34 1.09
C GLU A 173 -10.38 -3.38 2.01
N LEU A 174 -11.07 -2.65 2.89
CA LEU A 174 -10.40 -1.81 3.88
C LEU A 174 -9.61 -2.63 4.90
N ILE A 175 -10.12 -3.81 5.34
CA ILE A 175 -9.41 -4.71 6.24
C ILE A 175 -8.11 -5.16 5.57
N GLU A 176 -8.23 -5.68 4.37
CA GLU A 176 -7.14 -6.28 3.61
C GLU A 176 -5.96 -5.29 3.40
N HIS A 177 -6.27 -4.00 3.16
CA HIS A 177 -5.26 -3.01 2.78
C HIS A 177 -4.83 -2.03 3.89
N VAL A 178 -5.57 -1.93 4.99
CA VAL A 178 -5.29 -0.98 6.08
C VAL A 178 -5.00 -1.68 7.41
N TRP A 179 -5.37 -2.97 7.56
CA TRP A 179 -5.09 -3.77 8.76
C TRP A 179 -4.17 -4.94 8.42
N ASP A 180 -3.42 -5.40 9.43
CA ASP A 180 -2.74 -6.68 9.35
C ASP A 180 -3.76 -7.82 9.37
N GLY A 181 -3.44 -8.95 8.75
CA GLY A 181 -4.34 -10.11 8.62
C GLY A 181 -4.79 -10.75 9.94
N SER A 182 -4.42 -10.19 11.10
CA SER A 182 -4.84 -10.63 12.43
C SER A 182 -6.21 -10.10 12.85
N VAL A 183 -6.80 -9.17 12.08
CA VAL A 183 -8.12 -8.59 12.40
C VAL A 183 -9.21 -9.42 11.74
N ASP A 184 -10.00 -10.11 12.57
CA ASP A 184 -11.20 -10.81 12.13
C ASP A 184 -12.13 -9.86 11.36
N SER A 185 -12.57 -10.24 10.16
CA SER A 185 -13.50 -9.50 9.31
C SER A 185 -14.82 -9.14 10.00
N PHE A 186 -15.19 -9.86 11.05
CA PHE A 186 -16.35 -9.57 11.91
C PHE A 186 -16.05 -8.55 13.03
N SER A 187 -14.81 -8.07 13.15
CA SER A 187 -14.43 -7.15 14.21
C SER A 187 -15.07 -5.77 14.03
N ASN A 188 -15.69 -5.25 15.09
CA ASN A 188 -16.23 -3.88 15.12
C ASN A 188 -15.12 -2.80 15.03
N SER A 189 -13.84 -3.18 14.97
CA SER A 189 -12.72 -2.25 15.01
C SER A 189 -12.71 -1.26 13.85
N ILE A 190 -13.07 -1.71 12.63
CA ILE A 190 -13.17 -0.84 11.46
C ILE A 190 -14.23 0.23 11.64
N ARG A 191 -15.44 -0.17 12.07
CA ARG A 191 -16.55 0.77 12.27
C ARG A 191 -16.20 1.83 13.31
N VAL A 192 -15.42 1.47 14.33
CA VAL A 192 -14.92 2.41 15.34
C VAL A 192 -13.97 3.42 14.70
N HIS A 193 -12.99 2.98 13.90
CA HIS A 193 -12.04 3.87 13.24
C HIS A 193 -12.70 4.76 12.18
N ILE A 194 -13.62 4.22 11.39
CA ILE A 194 -14.38 5.00 10.42
C ILE A 194 -15.27 6.02 11.14
N SER A 195 -15.93 5.64 12.23
CA SER A 195 -16.76 6.56 13.03
C SER A 195 -15.92 7.68 13.63
N ALA A 196 -14.73 7.36 14.16
CA ALA A 196 -13.81 8.36 14.70
C ALA A 196 -13.28 9.31 13.60
N LEU A 197 -12.89 8.77 12.44
CA LEU A 197 -12.47 9.55 11.27
C LEU A 197 -13.59 10.49 10.81
N ARG A 198 -14.81 9.98 10.62
CA ARG A 198 -15.99 10.78 10.23
C ARG A 198 -16.26 11.91 11.20
N LYS A 199 -16.16 11.65 12.51
CA LYS A 199 -16.32 12.69 13.53
C LYS A 199 -15.31 13.82 13.38
N LYS A 200 -14.04 13.49 13.13
CA LYS A 200 -12.97 14.48 12.93
C LYS A 200 -13.15 15.26 11.63
N LEU A 201 -13.46 14.56 10.53
CA LEU A 201 -13.71 15.20 9.24
C LEU A 201 -14.93 16.13 9.29
N ARG A 202 -16.02 15.70 9.93
CA ARG A 202 -17.22 16.50 10.13
C ARG A 202 -16.97 17.75 10.94
N ALA A 203 -16.15 17.65 11.99
CA ALA A 203 -15.77 18.81 12.81
C ALA A 203 -14.93 19.83 12.01
N ALA A 204 -14.09 19.40 11.10
CA ALA A 204 -13.22 20.27 10.32
C ALA A 204 -13.89 20.82 9.05
N LEU A 205 -14.71 20.02 8.37
CA LEU A 205 -15.35 20.37 7.09
C LEU A 205 -16.73 21.01 7.25
N GLY A 206 -17.44 20.72 8.35
CA GLY A 206 -18.85 21.07 8.54
C GLY A 206 -19.83 20.05 7.96
N TYR A 207 -19.37 19.09 7.17
CA TYR A 207 -20.16 18.00 6.58
C TYR A 207 -19.39 16.67 6.65
N ASP A 208 -20.08 15.57 6.33
CA ASP A 208 -19.49 14.22 6.30
C ASP A 208 -19.09 13.84 4.88
N PRO A 209 -17.79 13.77 4.55
CA PRO A 209 -17.36 13.41 3.21
C PRO A 209 -17.42 11.89 2.97
N ILE A 210 -17.56 11.05 4.02
CA ILE A 210 -17.63 9.60 3.90
C ILE A 210 -19.09 9.15 3.91
N ARG A 211 -19.55 8.65 2.76
CA ARG A 211 -20.91 8.13 2.58
C ARG A 211 -20.91 6.62 2.78
N ASN A 212 -21.97 6.10 3.37
CA ASN A 212 -22.19 4.66 3.46
C ASN A 212 -23.05 4.22 2.28
N ARG A 213 -22.52 3.31 1.46
CA ARG A 213 -23.26 2.62 0.39
C ARG A 213 -23.74 1.28 0.93
N ILE A 214 -25.03 1.15 1.13
CA ILE A 214 -25.63 -0.06 1.75
C ILE A 214 -25.29 -1.29 0.90
N GLY A 215 -24.65 -2.28 1.52
CA GLY A 215 -24.21 -3.52 0.84
C GLY A 215 -22.93 -3.40 0.01
N GLU A 216 -22.38 -2.19 -0.20
CA GLU A 216 -21.20 -1.97 -1.05
C GLU A 216 -19.99 -1.45 -0.26
N GLY A 217 -20.20 -0.72 0.86
CA GLY A 217 -19.12 -0.21 1.68
C GLY A 217 -19.12 1.32 1.87
N TYR A 218 -17.95 1.94 1.80
CA TYR A 218 -17.74 3.36 2.07
C TYR A 218 -17.20 4.08 0.84
N GLU A 219 -17.71 5.27 0.58
CA GLU A 219 -17.25 6.12 -0.52
C GLU A 219 -16.90 7.50 0.02
N ILE A 220 -15.77 8.07 -0.42
CA ILE A 220 -15.42 9.45 -0.10
C ILE A 220 -15.80 10.37 -1.27
N GLY A 221 -16.41 11.50 -0.96
CA GLY A 221 -16.82 12.49 -1.96
C GLY A 221 -16.88 13.89 -1.38
N GLY A 222 -16.78 14.88 -2.27
CA GLY A 222 -16.94 16.30 -1.90
C GLY A 222 -18.38 16.61 -1.43
N GLU A 223 -18.60 17.88 -1.10
CA GLU A 223 -19.92 18.40 -0.75
C GLU A 223 -20.92 18.02 -1.84
N ALA A 224 -22.03 17.39 -1.46
CA ALA A 224 -23.13 17.16 -2.40
C ALA A 224 -23.72 18.53 -2.75
N GLN A 225 -23.66 18.88 -4.03
CA GLN A 225 -24.41 20.02 -4.57
C GLN A 225 -25.91 19.80 -4.44
#